data_f6349a76b155b08327804ebf93b59a84
#
_entry.id   f6349a76b155b08327804ebf93b59a84
#
_cell.length_a   1.000
_cell.length_b   1.000
_cell.length_c   1.000
_cell.angle_alpha   90.00
_cell.angle_beta   90.00
_cell.angle_gamma   90.00
#
_symmetry.space_group_name_H-M   'P 1'
#
loop_
_entity.id
_entity.type
_entity.pdbx_description
1 polymer ?
#
loop_
_entity_poly.entity_id
_entity_poly.type
_entity_poly.pdbx_seq_one_letter_code
_entity_poly.pdbx_strand_id
1 'polypeptide(L)'
;MSSKLRIIKDILWFFVFLALVAGIFRLWYGLGPTTNLTDQMPWGLWKIMNMIAGVAISTSGFTIGFLVYVLKMERFRPLVKPAILXXXFDIGLPHRFWHPVVMWNEHSFLFEVFWCVMLYFTVTTIELSPTILKRFGAEKLSHWLHRIAFGVVVVGITLSSLHHSSLGSLFLVTPLRLHALWYSAWLPLFFIISAMAAGLMFVIFVRIAYARLYDPDPIYGLRMDSGIKSNGSRFFVTPQMKNLALVGIIASSMLGVYLILKFVDLARAGELALLLNGSWESWLFMFELFIAAVLPIILVSIPKVRRSPSGLGTAAFLASFGLVLNRMDVGIFGYFHDTGRPYFPSLAEWGLSLGVIAAAALVFMFISERFPIFDESWRRRXXPAKSNSDRCYSDSTGMASVLSTI
;
A
#
# COMPACT_ATOMS: atom_id res chain seq x y z
N MET A 1 -8.14 18.46 16.91
CA MET A 1 -8.42 17.48 15.80
C MET A 1 -9.51 18.07 14.95
N SER A 2 -9.33 18.15 13.64
CA SER A 2 -10.34 18.70 12.74
C SER A 2 -11.62 17.85 12.76
N SER A 3 -12.79 18.47 12.53
CA SER A 3 -14.07 17.74 12.45
C SER A 3 -14.04 16.64 11.38
N LYS A 4 -13.38 16.91 10.24
CA LYS A 4 -13.22 15.94 9.16
C LYS A 4 -12.47 14.68 9.62
N LEU A 5 -11.38 14.86 10.35
CA LEU A 5 -10.56 13.75 10.84
C LEU A 5 -11.34 12.91 11.84
N ARG A 6 -12.17 13.54 12.69
CA ARG A 6 -13.03 12.82 13.64
C ARG A 6 -14.03 11.93 12.88
N ILE A 7 -14.76 12.51 11.92
CA ILE A 7 -15.75 11.78 11.11
C ILE A 7 -15.11 10.57 10.42
N ILE A 8 -13.92 10.74 9.82
CA ILE A 8 -13.21 9.64 9.17
C ILE A 8 -12.90 8.53 10.17
N LYS A 9 -12.38 8.87 11.36
CA LYS A 9 -12.08 7.88 12.40
C LYS A 9 -13.35 7.16 12.88
N ASP A 10 -14.46 7.89 13.04
CA ASP A 10 -15.74 7.30 13.47
C ASP A 10 -16.26 6.30 12.43
N ILE A 11 -16.16 6.62 11.13
CA ILE A 11 -16.53 5.71 10.03
C ILE A 11 -15.63 4.46 10.07
N LEU A 12 -14.32 4.65 10.25
CA LEU A 12 -13.37 3.51 10.32
C LEU A 12 -13.68 2.62 11.52
N TRP A 13 -13.96 3.21 12.70
CA TRP A 13 -14.34 2.45 13.90
C TRP A 13 -15.65 1.67 13.69
N PHE A 14 -16.61 2.26 12.97
CA PHE A 14 -17.85 1.57 12.60
C PHE A 14 -17.56 0.29 11.80
N PHE A 15 -16.68 0.37 10.78
CA PHE A 15 -16.31 -0.81 10.00
C PHE A 15 -15.53 -1.85 10.83
N VAL A 16 -14.68 -1.42 11.75
CA VAL A 16 -13.98 -2.32 12.68
C VAL A 16 -15.01 -3.04 13.57
N PHE A 17 -16.01 -2.33 14.06
CA PHE A 17 -17.09 -2.93 14.85
C PHE A 17 -17.85 -3.99 14.03
N LEU A 18 -18.20 -3.68 12.76
CA LEU A 18 -18.85 -4.65 11.87
C LEU A 18 -17.98 -5.90 11.67
N ALA A 19 -16.66 -5.72 11.51
CA ALA A 19 -15.73 -6.84 11.35
C ALA A 19 -15.66 -7.70 12.62
N LEU A 20 -15.68 -7.07 13.79
CA LEU A 20 -15.69 -7.82 15.07
C LEU A 20 -16.96 -8.67 15.20
N VAL A 21 -18.12 -8.08 14.90
CA VAL A 21 -19.40 -8.81 14.92
C VAL A 21 -19.38 -9.95 13.90
N ALA A 22 -19.00 -9.67 12.65
CA ALA A 22 -18.91 -10.70 11.60
C ALA A 22 -17.89 -11.79 11.97
N GLY A 23 -16.77 -11.41 12.56
CA GLY A 23 -15.74 -12.34 13.04
C GLY A 23 -16.24 -13.27 14.13
N ILE A 24 -16.97 -12.75 15.12
CA ILE A 24 -17.57 -13.55 16.20
C ILE A 24 -18.57 -14.55 15.59
N PHE A 25 -19.47 -14.08 14.72
CA PHE A 25 -20.42 -14.95 13.99
C PHE A 25 -19.69 -16.06 13.24
N ARG A 26 -18.62 -15.71 12.52
CA ARG A 26 -17.83 -16.66 11.74
C ARG A 26 -17.14 -17.72 12.62
N LEU A 27 -16.61 -17.32 13.78
CA LEU A 27 -15.97 -18.24 14.73
C LEU A 27 -16.99 -19.18 15.38
N TRP A 28 -18.23 -18.68 15.60
CA TRP A 28 -19.29 -19.44 16.25
C TRP A 28 -19.98 -20.41 15.31
N TYR A 29 -20.38 -19.93 14.12
CA TYR A 29 -21.20 -20.68 13.17
C TYR A 29 -20.40 -21.32 12.03
N GLY A 30 -19.13 -20.96 11.88
CA GLY A 30 -18.27 -21.46 10.79
C GLY A 30 -18.47 -20.71 9.47
N LEU A 31 -17.82 -21.22 8.43
CA LEU A 31 -17.80 -20.57 7.11
C LEU A 31 -19.13 -20.68 6.34
N GLY A 32 -19.78 -21.85 6.40
CA GLY A 32 -20.99 -22.11 5.62
C GLY A 32 -22.08 -21.05 5.80
N PRO A 33 -22.58 -20.85 7.05
CA PRO A 33 -23.65 -19.87 7.29
C PRO A 33 -23.23 -18.39 7.17
N THR A 34 -21.92 -18.10 7.18
CA THR A 34 -21.44 -16.71 7.21
C THR A 34 -20.88 -16.21 5.87
N THR A 35 -20.74 -17.13 4.90
CA THR A 35 -20.20 -16.77 3.58
C THR A 35 -21.07 -17.37 2.49
N ASN A 36 -20.95 -16.82 1.29
CA ASN A 36 -21.59 -17.37 0.09
C ASN A 36 -20.58 -18.20 -0.74
N LEU A 37 -19.53 -18.72 -0.08
CA LEU A 37 -18.53 -19.58 -0.71
C LEU A 37 -19.12 -20.96 -1.04
N THR A 38 -18.64 -21.55 -2.11
CA THR A 38 -18.98 -22.90 -2.54
C THR A 38 -17.70 -23.62 -2.96
N ASP A 39 -17.79 -24.93 -3.17
CA ASP A 39 -16.64 -25.70 -3.68
C ASP A 39 -16.21 -25.21 -5.08
N GLN A 40 -17.17 -24.67 -5.84
CA GLN A 40 -16.89 -24.10 -7.16
C GLN A 40 -16.31 -22.68 -7.08
N MET A 41 -16.57 -21.97 -5.97
CA MET A 41 -16.10 -20.60 -5.75
C MET A 41 -15.40 -20.50 -4.39
N PRO A 42 -14.16 -21.02 -4.29
CA PRO A 42 -13.45 -21.10 -3.00
C PRO A 42 -12.78 -19.78 -2.59
N TRP A 43 -12.66 -18.82 -3.51
CA TRP A 43 -12.01 -17.55 -3.27
C TRP A 43 -13.08 -16.49 -2.97
N GLY A 44 -13.23 -16.13 -1.70
CA GLY A 44 -14.19 -15.11 -1.28
C GLY A 44 -13.57 -13.72 -1.28
N LEU A 45 -14.45 -12.72 -1.14
CA LEU A 45 -14.08 -11.30 -1.14
C LEU A 45 -12.94 -10.99 -0.19
N TRP A 46 -12.99 -11.50 1.06
CA TRP A 46 -12.00 -11.16 2.06
C TRP A 46 -10.60 -11.71 1.73
N LYS A 47 -10.50 -12.90 1.10
CA LYS A 47 -9.22 -13.44 0.64
C LYS A 47 -8.64 -12.60 -0.50
N ILE A 48 -9.48 -12.29 -1.48
CA ILE A 48 -9.03 -11.56 -2.67
C ILE A 48 -8.68 -10.12 -2.30
N MET A 49 -9.56 -9.44 -1.55
CA MET A 49 -9.40 -8.03 -1.23
C MET A 49 -8.31 -7.78 -0.18
N ASN A 50 -8.31 -8.57 0.90
CA ASN A 50 -7.36 -8.34 2.00
C ASN A 50 -6.02 -9.02 1.77
N MET A 51 -6.04 -10.30 1.36
CA MET A 51 -4.80 -11.07 1.18
C MET A 51 -4.13 -10.75 -0.16
N ILE A 52 -4.85 -10.86 -1.29
CA ILE A 52 -4.21 -10.76 -2.61
C ILE A 52 -4.01 -9.31 -3.02
N ALA A 53 -5.02 -8.45 -2.87
CA ALA A 53 -4.89 -7.02 -3.22
C ALA A 53 -4.16 -6.24 -2.13
N GLY A 54 -4.41 -6.53 -0.85
CA GLY A 54 -3.76 -5.87 0.28
C GLY A 54 -2.24 -6.07 0.29
N VAL A 55 -1.80 -7.31 0.08
CA VAL A 55 -0.36 -7.64 -0.03
C VAL A 55 0.27 -6.89 -1.20
N ALA A 56 -0.43 -6.82 -2.34
CA ALA A 56 0.10 -6.12 -3.51
C ALA A 56 0.34 -4.63 -3.21
N ILE A 57 -0.57 -4.00 -2.47
CA ILE A 57 -0.41 -2.60 -2.04
C ILE A 57 0.77 -2.46 -1.06
N SER A 58 0.95 -3.43 -0.16
CA SER A 58 2.02 -3.39 0.86
C SER A 58 3.43 -3.51 0.26
N THR A 59 3.58 -4.02 -0.97
CA THR A 59 4.84 -4.10 -1.72
C THR A 59 5.53 -2.73 -1.84
N SER A 60 4.78 -1.65 -1.69
CA SER A 60 5.31 -0.28 -1.73
C SER A 60 6.54 -0.07 -0.85
N GLY A 61 6.58 -0.70 0.33
CA GLY A 61 7.71 -0.60 1.27
C GLY A 61 9.02 -1.05 0.63
N PHE A 62 9.01 -2.23 0.06
CA PHE A 62 10.21 -2.81 -0.54
C PHE A 62 10.53 -2.20 -1.90
N THR A 63 9.54 -1.77 -2.66
CA THR A 63 9.79 -1.07 -3.93
C THR A 63 10.50 0.26 -3.68
N ILE A 64 10.05 1.05 -2.69
CA ILE A 64 10.73 2.29 -2.30
C ILE A 64 12.11 1.96 -1.69
N GLY A 65 12.21 0.92 -0.88
CA GLY A 65 13.48 0.43 -0.35
C GLY A 65 14.47 0.11 -1.45
N PHE A 66 14.04 -0.61 -2.48
CA PHE A 66 14.87 -0.92 -3.65
C PHE A 66 15.39 0.36 -4.32
N LEU A 67 14.51 1.34 -4.55
CA LEU A 67 14.91 2.61 -5.18
C LEU A 67 15.96 3.36 -4.34
N VAL A 68 15.81 3.33 -3.00
CA VAL A 68 16.70 4.09 -2.10
C VAL A 68 18.00 3.33 -1.82
N TYR A 69 17.92 2.06 -1.44
CA TYR A 69 19.09 1.33 -0.93
C TYR A 69 19.88 0.61 -2.03
N VAL A 70 19.22 0.12 -3.08
CA VAL A 70 19.88 -0.62 -4.18
C VAL A 70 20.26 0.35 -5.31
N LEU A 71 19.29 1.15 -5.81
CA LEU A 71 19.57 2.12 -6.88
C LEU A 71 20.14 3.45 -6.37
N LYS A 72 20.32 3.59 -5.05
CA LYS A 72 20.94 4.75 -4.39
C LYS A 72 20.26 6.10 -4.69
N MET A 73 18.93 6.06 -4.91
CA MET A 73 18.14 7.27 -5.19
C MET A 73 17.71 7.94 -3.88
N GLU A 74 18.67 8.56 -3.16
CA GLU A 74 18.51 9.14 -1.83
C GLU A 74 17.36 10.14 -1.70
N ARG A 75 16.94 10.76 -2.80
CA ARG A 75 15.82 11.71 -2.81
C ARG A 75 14.48 11.07 -2.37
N PHE A 76 14.36 9.73 -2.45
CA PHE A 76 13.14 9.01 -2.05
C PHE A 76 13.20 8.53 -0.58
N ARG A 77 14.30 8.74 0.12
CA ARG A 77 14.47 8.33 1.52
C ARG A 77 13.33 8.81 2.44
N PRO A 78 12.75 10.02 2.29
CA PRO A 78 11.60 10.42 3.12
C PRO A 78 10.34 9.59 2.92
N LEU A 79 10.23 8.82 1.82
CA LEU A 79 9.08 7.97 1.53
C LEU A 79 9.23 6.54 2.08
N VAL A 80 10.44 6.17 2.56
CA VAL A 80 10.73 4.80 3.04
C VAL A 80 9.85 4.46 4.25
N LYS A 81 9.83 5.31 5.28
CA LYS A 81 9.08 5.05 6.51
C LYS A 81 7.58 4.87 6.28
N PRO A 82 6.87 5.80 5.59
CA PRO A 82 5.44 5.59 5.33
C PRO A 82 5.17 4.37 4.43
N ALA A 83 6.08 4.03 3.53
CA ALA A 83 5.93 2.86 2.66
C ALA A 83 6.07 1.55 3.46
N ILE A 84 7.02 1.46 4.37
CA ILE A 84 7.22 0.28 5.24
C ILE A 84 6.02 0.11 6.18
N LEU A 85 5.52 1.19 6.69
CA LEU A 85 4.35 1.12 7.57
C LEU A 85 3.12 0.46 6.91
N UNK A 86 2.98 0.63 5.77
CA UNK A 86 1.91 0.04 5.07
C UNK A 86 2.08 -1.45 4.85
N UNK A 87 3.11 -1.92 5.02
CA UNK A 87 3.38 -3.26 4.90
C UNK A 87 3.20 -4.12 6.13
N UNK A 88 3.04 -3.67 7.13
CA UNK A 88 2.82 -4.35 8.33
C UNK A 88 1.40 -4.82 8.54
N PHE A 89 0.54 -4.51 7.74
CA PHE A 89 -0.87 -4.77 8.09
C PHE A 89 -1.47 -6.03 7.43
N ASP A 90 -0.70 -6.97 7.07
CA ASP A 90 -1.17 -8.09 6.24
C ASP A 90 -1.11 -9.45 6.96
N ILE A 91 -2.00 -9.64 7.95
CA ILE A 91 -2.11 -10.92 8.67
C ILE A 91 -3.54 -11.48 8.57
N GLY A 92 -3.65 -12.70 8.05
CA GLY A 92 -4.92 -13.43 7.92
C GLY A 92 -5.36 -14.16 9.20
N LEU A 93 -5.93 -15.35 9.09
CA LEU A 93 -6.57 -16.11 10.19
C LEU A 93 -5.64 -16.37 11.39
N PRO A 94 -5.95 -15.82 12.56
CA PRO A 94 -4.96 -15.85 13.67
C PRO A 94 -4.87 -17.18 14.45
N HIS A 95 -5.93 -17.98 14.54
CA HIS A 95 -5.92 -19.14 15.45
C HIS A 95 -5.29 -20.41 14.86
N ARG A 96 -5.13 -20.52 13.54
CA ARG A 96 -4.50 -21.66 12.87
C ARG A 96 -3.15 -21.32 12.22
N PHE A 97 -2.61 -20.14 12.52
CA PHE A 97 -1.34 -19.69 11.93
C PHE A 97 -0.17 -20.64 12.21
N TRP A 98 -0.25 -21.43 13.28
CA TRP A 98 0.80 -22.36 13.68
C TRP A 98 0.84 -23.66 12.85
N HIS A 99 -0.27 -24.01 12.15
CA HIS A 99 -0.32 -25.26 11.36
C HIS A 99 0.84 -25.39 10.38
N PRO A 100 1.12 -24.39 9.50
CA PRO A 100 2.24 -24.53 8.56
C PRO A 100 3.63 -24.54 9.23
N VAL A 101 3.72 -24.16 10.50
CA VAL A 101 4.99 -24.22 11.25
C VAL A 101 5.30 -25.67 11.63
N VAL A 102 4.26 -26.46 11.96
CA VAL A 102 4.40 -27.84 12.43
C VAL A 102 4.18 -28.86 11.31
N MET A 103 3.21 -28.60 10.43
CA MET A 103 2.83 -29.51 9.34
C MET A 103 3.40 -29.02 8.01
N TRP A 104 4.62 -29.42 7.71
CA TRP A 104 5.34 -28.99 6.53
C TRP A 104 4.77 -29.62 5.25
N ASN A 105 4.47 -28.79 4.27
CA ASN A 105 4.04 -29.22 2.94
C ASN A 105 4.65 -28.26 1.90
N GLU A 106 5.90 -28.52 1.56
CA GLU A 106 6.70 -27.68 0.65
C GLU A 106 6.15 -27.63 -0.78
N HIS A 107 5.26 -28.56 -1.15
CA HIS A 107 4.65 -28.56 -2.48
C HIS A 107 3.38 -27.72 -2.57
N SER A 108 2.97 -27.07 -1.48
CA SER A 108 1.76 -26.23 -1.44
C SER A 108 2.11 -24.76 -1.62
N PHE A 109 1.53 -24.11 -2.62
CA PHE A 109 1.67 -22.66 -2.81
C PHE A 109 1.17 -21.89 -1.58
N LEU A 110 0.13 -22.39 -0.90
CA LEU A 110 -0.38 -21.72 0.32
C LEU A 110 0.62 -21.82 1.49
N PHE A 111 1.38 -22.91 1.57
CA PHE A 111 2.47 -23.06 2.55
C PHE A 111 3.57 -22.03 2.29
N GLU A 112 3.96 -21.89 1.01
CA GLU A 112 4.95 -20.89 0.59
C GLU A 112 4.49 -19.48 0.92
N VAL A 113 3.22 -19.15 0.61
CA VAL A 113 2.61 -17.84 0.93
C VAL A 113 2.68 -17.58 2.43
N PHE A 114 2.35 -18.57 3.26
CA PHE A 114 2.39 -18.42 4.73
C PHE A 114 3.80 -18.04 5.22
N TRP A 115 4.82 -18.81 4.78
CA TRP A 115 6.21 -18.55 5.20
C TRP A 115 6.71 -17.20 4.68
N CYS A 116 6.37 -16.85 3.45
CA CYS A 116 6.69 -15.53 2.91
C CYS A 116 6.08 -14.40 3.78
N VAL A 117 4.82 -14.53 4.20
CA VAL A 117 4.14 -13.54 5.05
C VAL A 117 4.82 -13.44 6.41
N MET A 118 5.13 -14.57 7.05
CA MET A 118 5.79 -14.59 8.36
C MET A 118 7.17 -13.96 8.33
N LEU A 119 7.97 -14.33 7.35
CA LEU A 119 9.32 -13.76 7.17
C LEU A 119 9.26 -12.28 6.78
N TYR A 120 8.35 -11.93 5.90
CA TYR A 120 8.10 -10.56 5.46
C TYR A 120 7.70 -9.66 6.65
N PHE A 121 6.78 -10.14 7.51
CA PHE A 121 6.37 -9.43 8.71
C PHE A 121 7.56 -9.21 9.66
N THR A 122 8.40 -10.25 9.82
CA THR A 122 9.62 -10.18 10.65
C THR A 122 10.57 -9.11 10.11
N VAL A 123 10.84 -9.15 8.80
CA VAL A 123 11.72 -8.18 8.12
C VAL A 123 11.18 -6.74 8.29
N THR A 124 9.87 -6.55 8.06
CA THR A 124 9.24 -5.23 8.18
C THR A 124 9.31 -4.71 9.63
N THR A 125 9.12 -5.60 10.60
CA THR A 125 9.23 -5.25 12.03
C THR A 125 10.66 -4.81 12.36
N ILE A 126 11.66 -5.54 11.86
CA ILE A 126 13.08 -5.19 12.03
C ILE A 126 13.36 -3.80 11.40
N GLU A 127 12.85 -3.55 10.21
CA GLU A 127 13.05 -2.26 9.51
C GLU A 127 12.40 -1.07 10.23
N LEU A 128 11.23 -1.29 10.85
CA LEU A 128 10.51 -0.22 11.56
C LEU A 128 11.08 0.01 12.96
N SER A 129 11.66 -1.02 13.58
CA SER A 129 12.08 -1.01 14.98
C SER A 129 13.08 0.12 15.34
N PRO A 130 14.05 0.53 14.49
CA PRO A 130 14.94 1.64 14.86
C PRO A 130 14.21 2.95 15.15
N THR A 131 13.11 3.21 14.43
CA THR A 131 12.28 4.40 14.64
C THR A 131 11.58 4.37 15.99
N ILE A 132 11.12 3.19 16.40
CA ILE A 132 10.44 2.96 17.68
C ILE A 132 11.47 2.98 18.83
N LEU A 133 12.57 2.26 18.68
CA LEU A 133 13.63 2.11 19.70
C LEU A 133 14.26 3.45 20.11
N LYS A 134 14.45 4.36 19.15
CA LYS A 134 14.95 5.71 19.45
C LYS A 134 14.05 6.46 20.43
N ARG A 135 12.73 6.25 20.33
CA ARG A 135 11.76 6.89 21.22
C ARG A 135 11.85 6.34 22.66
N PHE A 136 12.27 5.07 22.79
CA PHE A 136 12.43 4.40 24.11
C PHE A 136 13.89 4.46 24.62
N GLY A 137 14.76 5.25 23.97
CA GLY A 137 16.14 5.45 24.42
C GLY A 137 17.11 4.30 24.15
N ALA A 138 16.70 3.28 23.38
CA ALA A 138 17.54 2.12 23.07
C ALA A 138 18.45 2.41 21.86
N GLU A 139 19.35 3.39 21.99
CA GLU A 139 20.19 3.89 20.89
C GLU A 139 21.17 2.83 20.36
N LYS A 140 21.80 2.05 21.24
CA LYS A 140 22.78 1.02 20.83
C LYS A 140 22.16 -0.01 19.90
N LEU A 141 20.95 -0.50 20.26
CA LEU A 141 20.22 -1.46 19.46
C LEU A 141 19.76 -0.84 18.13
N SER A 142 19.29 0.41 18.16
CA SER A 142 18.91 1.15 16.95
C SER A 142 20.11 1.28 15.99
N HIS A 143 21.31 1.58 16.49
CA HIS A 143 22.54 1.66 15.68
C HIS A 143 22.92 0.31 15.06
N TRP A 144 22.81 -0.77 15.84
CA TRP A 144 23.11 -2.12 15.33
C TRP A 144 22.15 -2.49 14.21
N LEU A 145 20.85 -2.22 14.37
CA LEU A 145 19.83 -2.49 13.34
C LEU A 145 20.09 -1.67 12.07
N HIS A 146 20.56 -0.44 12.20
CA HIS A 146 20.94 0.37 11.04
C HIS A 146 22.12 -0.24 10.24
N ARG A 147 23.04 -0.94 10.91
CA ARG A 147 24.16 -1.61 10.22
C ARG A 147 23.70 -2.74 9.32
N ILE A 148 22.70 -3.51 9.76
CA ILE A 148 22.19 -4.66 9.00
C ILE A 148 21.05 -4.26 8.03
N ALA A 149 20.64 -2.98 8.04
CA ALA A 149 19.48 -2.50 7.27
C ALA A 149 19.55 -2.86 5.77
N PHE A 150 20.72 -2.75 5.16
CA PHE A 150 20.90 -3.08 3.74
C PHE A 150 20.54 -4.56 3.47
N GLY A 151 21.09 -5.48 4.26
CA GLY A 151 20.79 -6.91 4.14
C GLY A 151 19.30 -7.22 4.36
N VAL A 152 18.72 -6.56 5.38
CA VAL A 152 17.30 -6.72 5.72
C VAL A 152 16.41 -6.27 4.54
N VAL A 153 16.74 -5.12 3.92
CA VAL A 153 16.01 -4.62 2.75
C VAL A 153 16.11 -5.60 1.56
N VAL A 154 17.32 -6.13 1.29
CA VAL A 154 17.51 -7.09 0.18
C VAL A 154 16.65 -8.34 0.41
N VAL A 155 16.68 -8.89 1.63
CA VAL A 155 15.83 -10.05 2.00
C VAL A 155 14.34 -9.68 1.83
N GLY A 156 13.93 -8.50 2.28
CA GLY A 156 12.55 -8.02 2.14
C GLY A 156 12.09 -7.94 0.69
N ILE A 157 12.94 -7.40 -0.20
CA ILE A 157 12.65 -7.31 -1.64
C ILE A 157 12.47 -8.73 -2.23
N THR A 158 13.38 -9.64 -1.89
CA THR A 158 13.33 -11.02 -2.37
C THR A 158 12.05 -11.72 -1.91
N LEU A 159 11.74 -11.63 -0.61
CA LEU A 159 10.52 -12.23 -0.03
C LEU A 159 9.25 -11.64 -0.64
N SER A 160 9.22 -10.32 -0.84
CA SER A 160 8.08 -9.64 -1.46
C SER A 160 7.86 -10.14 -2.89
N SER A 161 8.95 -10.29 -3.66
CA SER A 161 8.88 -10.78 -5.04
C SER A 161 8.40 -12.23 -5.10
N LEU A 162 8.94 -13.09 -4.23
CA LEU A 162 8.52 -14.50 -4.10
C LEU A 162 7.04 -14.58 -3.74
N HIS A 163 6.60 -13.78 -2.76
CA HIS A 163 5.22 -13.77 -2.30
C HIS A 163 4.25 -13.43 -3.46
N HIS A 164 4.56 -12.38 -4.25
CA HIS A 164 3.71 -11.99 -5.37
C HIS A 164 3.72 -13.02 -6.49
N SER A 165 4.88 -13.63 -6.75
CA SER A 165 5.01 -14.72 -7.69
C SER A 165 4.11 -15.90 -7.28
N SER A 166 4.20 -16.30 -6.00
CA SER A 166 3.39 -17.41 -5.45
C SER A 166 1.90 -17.13 -5.52
N LEU A 167 1.48 -15.87 -5.20
CA LEU A 167 0.07 -15.48 -5.33
C LEU A 167 -0.42 -15.56 -6.77
N GLY A 168 0.41 -15.17 -7.74
CA GLY A 168 0.08 -15.32 -9.16
C GLY A 168 0.03 -16.79 -9.58
N SER A 169 0.94 -17.61 -9.04
CA SER A 169 1.02 -19.06 -9.32
C SER A 169 -0.22 -19.82 -8.81
N LEU A 170 -0.90 -19.33 -7.76
CA LEU A 170 -2.13 -19.94 -7.25
C LEU A 170 -3.20 -20.11 -8.35
N PHE A 171 -3.24 -19.20 -9.31
CA PHE A 171 -4.24 -19.21 -10.37
C PHE A 171 -3.81 -20.07 -11.57
N LEU A 172 -2.55 -20.49 -11.64
CA LEU A 172 -2.06 -21.38 -12.70
C LEU A 172 -2.62 -22.81 -12.55
N VAL A 173 -3.05 -23.19 -11.33
CA VAL A 173 -3.62 -24.53 -11.10
C VAL A 173 -5.04 -24.67 -11.61
N THR A 174 -5.65 -23.60 -12.14
CA THR A 174 -7.03 -23.62 -12.64
C THR A 174 -7.12 -23.10 -14.09
N PRO A 175 -6.38 -23.75 -15.05
CA PRO A 175 -6.26 -23.20 -16.41
C PRO A 175 -7.55 -23.18 -17.21
N LEU A 176 -8.51 -24.07 -16.89
CA LEU A 176 -9.79 -24.16 -17.61
C LEU A 176 -10.92 -23.40 -16.89
N ARG A 177 -10.68 -23.00 -15.65
CA ARG A 177 -11.71 -22.37 -14.81
C ARG A 177 -11.62 -20.85 -14.81
N LEU A 178 -10.41 -20.30 -14.92
CA LEU A 178 -10.22 -18.86 -15.04
C LEU A 178 -10.39 -18.46 -16.51
N HIS A 179 -11.19 -17.45 -16.77
CA HIS A 179 -11.48 -16.97 -18.13
C HIS A 179 -10.17 -16.58 -18.85
N ALA A 180 -10.08 -16.91 -20.11
CA ALA A 180 -8.87 -16.78 -20.94
C ALA A 180 -8.25 -15.35 -20.93
N LEU A 181 -9.08 -14.31 -20.89
CA LEU A 181 -8.58 -12.92 -20.82
C LEU A 181 -7.70 -12.66 -19.59
N TRP A 182 -7.98 -13.33 -18.48
CA TRP A 182 -7.19 -13.15 -17.23
C TRP A 182 -6.18 -14.28 -16.99
N TYR A 183 -6.43 -15.49 -17.53
CA TYR A 183 -5.49 -16.59 -17.40
C TYR A 183 -4.24 -16.33 -18.23
N SER A 184 -3.09 -16.65 -17.68
CA SER A 184 -1.80 -16.53 -18.37
C SER A 184 -0.72 -17.30 -17.61
N ALA A 185 0.14 -17.98 -18.30
CA ALA A 185 1.35 -18.56 -17.72
C ALA A 185 2.28 -17.49 -17.12
N TRP A 186 2.10 -16.23 -17.51
CA TRP A 186 2.88 -15.09 -17.01
C TRP A 186 2.23 -14.41 -15.79
N LEU A 187 1.14 -14.96 -15.23
CA LEU A 187 0.46 -14.38 -14.05
C LEU A 187 1.42 -14.07 -12.89
N PRO A 188 2.39 -14.95 -12.54
CA PRO A 188 3.35 -14.61 -11.49
C PRO A 188 4.12 -13.31 -11.78
N LEU A 189 4.56 -13.12 -13.02
CA LEU A 189 5.27 -11.91 -13.45
C LEU A 189 4.34 -10.68 -13.43
N PHE A 190 3.11 -10.84 -13.93
CA PHE A 190 2.11 -9.77 -13.92
C PHE A 190 1.79 -9.32 -12.50
N PHE A 191 1.71 -10.25 -11.56
CA PHE A 191 1.45 -9.95 -10.14
C PHE A 191 2.59 -9.12 -9.54
N ILE A 192 3.85 -9.44 -9.85
CA ILE A 192 5.02 -8.68 -9.36
C ILE A 192 4.99 -7.25 -9.94
N ILE A 193 4.92 -7.11 -11.27
CA ILE A 193 5.04 -5.80 -11.94
C ILE A 193 3.88 -4.88 -11.51
N SER A 194 2.65 -5.39 -11.53
CA SER A 194 1.47 -4.60 -11.16
C SER A 194 1.50 -4.19 -9.67
N ALA A 195 1.95 -5.09 -8.78
CA ALA A 195 2.07 -4.79 -7.35
C ALA A 195 3.12 -3.69 -7.10
N MET A 196 4.29 -3.79 -7.73
CA MET A 196 5.34 -2.76 -7.59
C MET A 196 4.84 -1.41 -8.07
N ALA A 197 4.22 -1.35 -9.25
CA ALA A 197 3.72 -0.11 -9.85
C ALA A 197 2.61 0.52 -9.01
N ALA A 198 1.59 -0.27 -8.66
CA ALA A 198 0.46 0.21 -7.87
C ALA A 198 0.86 0.52 -6.42
N GLY A 199 1.83 -0.22 -5.86
CA GLY A 199 2.40 0.08 -4.55
C GLY A 199 3.04 1.47 -4.51
N LEU A 200 3.86 1.80 -5.53
CA LEU A 200 4.44 3.14 -5.66
C LEU A 200 3.34 4.21 -5.76
N MET A 201 2.30 3.95 -6.55
CA MET A 201 1.16 4.86 -6.68
C MET A 201 0.43 5.01 -5.34
N PHE A 202 0.24 3.92 -4.60
CA PHE A 202 -0.43 3.96 -3.30
C PHE A 202 0.34 4.83 -2.29
N VAL A 203 1.68 4.78 -2.27
CA VAL A 203 2.49 5.67 -1.40
C VAL A 203 2.25 7.14 -1.77
N ILE A 204 2.18 7.45 -3.07
CA ILE A 204 1.85 8.81 -3.53
C ILE A 204 0.46 9.22 -2.99
N PHE A 205 -0.53 8.34 -3.16
CA PHE A 205 -1.90 8.59 -2.70
C PHE A 205 -1.93 8.85 -1.19
N VAL A 206 -1.31 7.97 -0.39
CA VAL A 206 -1.27 8.09 1.07
C VAL A 206 -0.57 9.38 1.50
N ARG A 207 0.56 9.73 0.85
CA ARG A 207 1.30 10.97 1.19
C ARG A 207 0.46 12.22 0.94
N ILE A 208 -0.27 12.25 -0.18
CA ILE A 208 -1.16 13.37 -0.52
C ILE A 208 -2.38 13.40 0.41
N ALA A 209 -2.99 12.24 0.67
CA ALA A 209 -4.13 12.13 1.59
C ALA A 209 -3.74 12.59 3.01
N TYR A 210 -2.58 12.15 3.49
CA TYR A 210 -2.06 12.56 4.80
C TYR A 210 -1.90 14.09 4.87
N ALA A 211 -1.30 14.69 3.86
CA ALA A 211 -1.11 16.14 3.83
C ALA A 211 -2.45 16.88 3.86
N ARG A 212 -3.47 16.37 3.17
CA ARG A 212 -4.81 17.00 3.16
C ARG A 212 -5.55 16.86 4.48
N LEU A 213 -5.30 15.79 5.24
CA LEU A 213 -6.02 15.52 6.47
C LEU A 213 -5.36 16.16 7.70
N TYR A 214 -4.04 16.20 7.73
CA TYR A 214 -3.27 16.57 8.92
C TYR A 214 -2.59 17.94 8.83
N ASP A 215 -2.41 18.46 7.61
CA ASP A 215 -1.74 19.76 7.43
C ASP A 215 -2.80 20.86 7.50
N PRO A 216 -2.80 21.70 8.55
CA PRO A 216 -3.77 22.82 8.65
C PRO A 216 -3.54 23.86 7.56
N ASP A 217 -2.36 23.88 6.97
CA ASP A 217 -2.01 24.77 5.88
C ASP A 217 -1.48 23.92 4.73
N PRO A 218 -2.39 23.44 3.84
CA PRO A 218 -1.98 22.55 2.74
C PRO A 218 -1.00 23.19 1.77
N ILE A 219 -0.59 24.41 2.04
CA ILE A 219 0.36 25.19 1.26
C ILE A 219 1.81 24.75 1.48
N TYR A 220 2.16 24.24 2.70
CA TYR A 220 3.55 24.07 3.12
C TYR A 220 4.22 22.74 2.79
N GLY A 221 3.75 21.97 1.92
CA GLY A 221 4.48 20.73 1.58
C GLY A 221 4.25 20.25 0.18
N LEU A 222 3.05 20.47 -0.33
CA LEU A 222 2.64 19.93 -1.62
C LEU A 222 2.08 20.98 -2.58
N ARG A 223 1.81 22.20 -2.10
CA ARG A 223 1.18 23.24 -2.94
C ARG A 223 2.20 23.89 -3.88
N MET A 224 1.75 24.18 -5.06
CA MET A 224 2.40 25.15 -5.93
C MET A 224 2.31 26.51 -5.27
N ASP A 225 3.43 27.01 -4.80
CA ASP A 225 3.45 28.35 -4.21
C ASP A 225 3.09 29.35 -5.32
N SER A 226 1.92 29.97 -5.16
CA SER A 226 1.63 31.16 -5.93
C SER A 226 2.51 32.27 -5.33
N GLY A 227 3.79 32.18 -5.65
CA GLY A 227 4.72 33.22 -5.25
C GLY A 227 4.20 34.57 -5.70
N ILE A 228 4.29 35.51 -4.77
CA ILE A 228 4.08 36.94 -4.88
C ILE A 228 3.90 37.39 -6.34
N LYS A 229 2.78 38.02 -6.62
CA LYS A 229 2.46 38.67 -7.88
C LYS A 229 3.59 39.61 -8.32
N SER A 230 4.55 39.07 -8.98
CA SER A 230 5.50 39.80 -9.76
C SER A 230 5.38 39.25 -11.18
N ASN A 231 5.05 40.11 -12.10
CA ASN A 231 4.85 39.90 -13.53
C ASN A 231 5.52 38.62 -14.09
N GLY A 232 4.76 37.57 -14.31
CA GLY A 232 5.22 36.32 -14.89
C GLY A 232 4.98 35.14 -13.96
N SER A 233 3.86 34.45 -14.16
CA SER A 233 3.42 33.30 -13.36
C SER A 233 4.37 32.09 -13.49
N ARG A 234 5.44 32.05 -12.70
CA ARG A 234 6.23 30.83 -12.52
C ARG A 234 5.67 30.05 -11.32
N PHE A 235 5.02 28.94 -11.62
CA PHE A 235 4.56 28.00 -10.59
C PHE A 235 5.78 27.27 -10.02
N PHE A 236 6.11 27.54 -8.77
CA PHE A 236 7.17 26.81 -8.07
C PHE A 236 6.61 25.51 -7.50
N VAL A 237 7.08 24.39 -8.02
CA VAL A 237 6.76 23.06 -7.51
C VAL A 237 7.74 22.74 -6.38
N THR A 238 7.22 22.38 -5.19
CA THR A 238 8.07 22.03 -4.04
C THR A 238 8.97 20.83 -4.38
N PRO A 239 10.15 20.72 -3.75
CA PRO A 239 11.03 19.54 -3.95
C PRO A 239 10.33 18.23 -3.64
N GLN A 240 9.45 18.20 -2.63
CA GLN A 240 8.68 17.00 -2.27
C GLN A 240 7.73 16.61 -3.40
N MET A 241 7.02 17.59 -4.00
CA MET A 241 6.11 17.33 -5.11
C MET A 241 6.87 16.84 -6.37
N LYS A 242 8.08 17.37 -6.61
CA LYS A 242 8.96 16.89 -7.68
C LYS A 242 9.33 15.42 -7.48
N ASN A 243 9.65 15.04 -6.23
CA ASN A 243 9.99 13.65 -5.91
C ASN A 243 8.79 12.72 -6.10
N LEU A 244 7.60 13.13 -5.65
CA LEU A 244 6.37 12.35 -5.86
C LEU A 244 6.05 12.21 -7.35
N ALA A 245 6.22 13.28 -8.12
CA ALA A 245 6.00 13.24 -9.58
C ALA A 245 6.96 12.27 -10.26
N LEU A 246 8.22 12.22 -9.80
CA LEU A 246 9.19 11.27 -10.35
C LEU A 246 8.85 9.82 -10.00
N VAL A 247 8.42 9.56 -8.75
CA VAL A 247 7.91 8.22 -8.37
C VAL A 247 6.71 7.85 -9.26
N GLY A 248 5.83 8.82 -9.53
CA GLY A 248 4.69 8.63 -10.45
C GLY A 248 5.14 8.26 -11.86
N ILE A 249 6.20 8.90 -12.37
CA ILE A 249 6.77 8.57 -13.70
C ILE A 249 7.31 7.13 -13.69
N ILE A 250 8.08 6.76 -12.66
CA ILE A 250 8.63 5.39 -12.54
C ILE A 250 7.47 4.37 -12.52
N ALA A 251 6.46 4.60 -11.68
CA ALA A 251 5.30 3.72 -11.58
C ALA A 251 4.55 3.60 -12.91
N SER A 252 4.34 4.74 -13.59
CA SER A 252 3.65 4.78 -14.90
C SER A 252 4.45 4.03 -15.97
N SER A 253 5.79 4.12 -15.93
CA SER A 253 6.65 3.37 -16.86
C SER A 253 6.49 1.85 -16.62
N MET A 254 6.41 1.44 -15.35
CA MET A 254 6.18 0.04 -15.00
C MET A 254 4.79 -0.43 -15.47
N LEU A 255 3.75 0.42 -15.33
CA LEU A 255 2.41 0.12 -15.86
C LEU A 255 2.43 0.01 -17.38
N GLY A 256 3.25 0.83 -18.06
CA GLY A 256 3.46 0.73 -19.51
C GLY A 256 4.06 -0.61 -19.91
N VAL A 257 5.10 -1.06 -19.19
CA VAL A 257 5.71 -2.38 -19.42
C VAL A 257 4.67 -3.48 -19.17
N TYR A 258 3.90 -3.36 -18.09
CA TYR A 258 2.81 -4.32 -17.77
C TYR A 258 1.81 -4.41 -18.93
N LEU A 259 1.34 -3.29 -19.47
CA LEU A 259 0.39 -3.26 -20.59
C LEU A 259 0.98 -3.94 -21.84
N ILE A 260 2.22 -3.60 -22.20
CA ILE A 260 2.90 -4.20 -23.37
C ILE A 260 2.96 -5.71 -23.21
N LEU A 261 3.42 -6.18 -22.05
CA LEU A 261 3.55 -7.62 -21.79
C LEU A 261 2.19 -8.31 -21.81
N LYS A 262 1.14 -7.66 -21.29
CA LYS A 262 -0.22 -8.22 -21.26
C LYS A 262 -0.77 -8.39 -22.68
N PHE A 263 -0.58 -7.41 -23.55
CA PHE A 263 -1.02 -7.51 -24.96
C PHE A 263 -0.17 -8.50 -25.76
N VAL A 264 1.14 -8.59 -25.50
CA VAL A 264 2.01 -9.60 -26.10
C VAL A 264 1.54 -11.01 -25.71
N ASP A 265 1.18 -11.19 -24.45
CA ASP A 265 0.68 -12.45 -23.91
C ASP A 265 -0.64 -12.88 -24.60
N LEU A 266 -1.61 -11.97 -24.70
CA LEU A 266 -2.89 -12.21 -25.37
C LEU A 266 -2.68 -12.53 -26.87
N ALA A 267 -1.74 -11.83 -27.51
CA ALA A 267 -1.39 -12.08 -28.92
C ALA A 267 -0.81 -13.50 -29.10
N ARG A 268 0.10 -13.90 -28.20
CA ARG A 268 0.71 -15.23 -28.24
C ARG A 268 -0.29 -16.35 -27.98
N ALA A 269 -1.25 -16.10 -27.09
CA ALA A 269 -2.32 -17.04 -26.77
C ALA A 269 -3.37 -17.13 -27.89
N GLY A 270 -3.38 -16.18 -28.83
CA GLY A 270 -4.40 -16.11 -29.88
C GLY A 270 -5.75 -15.56 -29.42
N GLU A 271 -5.74 -14.88 -28.26
CA GLU A 271 -6.97 -14.48 -27.55
C GLU A 271 -7.35 -13.00 -27.78
N LEU A 272 -6.64 -12.29 -28.66
CA LEU A 272 -6.97 -10.89 -28.96
C LEU A 272 -8.40 -10.72 -29.48
N ALA A 273 -8.92 -11.71 -30.19
CA ALA A 273 -10.29 -11.67 -30.71
C ALA A 273 -11.34 -11.59 -29.59
N LEU A 274 -11.02 -12.13 -28.40
CA LEU A 274 -11.93 -12.07 -27.24
C LEU A 274 -12.17 -10.63 -26.77
N LEU A 275 -11.25 -9.71 -27.02
CA LEU A 275 -11.42 -8.31 -26.65
C LEU A 275 -12.58 -7.65 -27.43
N LEU A 276 -12.86 -8.16 -28.63
CA LEU A 276 -13.83 -7.57 -29.55
C LEU A 276 -15.16 -8.33 -29.62
N ASN A 277 -15.30 -9.41 -28.86
CA ASN A 277 -16.49 -10.25 -28.97
C ASN A 277 -17.73 -9.68 -28.24
N GLY A 278 -17.58 -8.55 -27.54
CA GLY A 278 -18.71 -7.81 -26.94
C GLY A 278 -19.27 -8.43 -25.68
N SER A 279 -18.62 -9.46 -25.11
CA SER A 279 -19.05 -10.08 -23.85
C SER A 279 -18.83 -9.15 -22.66
N TRP A 280 -19.53 -9.42 -21.54
CA TRP A 280 -19.34 -8.63 -20.33
C TRP A 280 -17.91 -8.75 -19.79
N GLU A 281 -17.26 -9.90 -19.98
CA GLU A 281 -15.87 -10.15 -19.59
C GLU A 281 -14.93 -9.25 -20.38
N SER A 282 -15.17 -9.08 -21.70
CA SER A 282 -14.38 -8.20 -22.56
C SER A 282 -14.48 -6.74 -22.08
N TRP A 283 -15.70 -6.28 -21.80
CA TRP A 283 -15.93 -4.93 -21.29
C TRP A 283 -15.27 -4.70 -19.93
N LEU A 284 -15.41 -5.66 -19.01
CA LEU A 284 -14.81 -5.59 -17.68
C LEU A 284 -13.28 -5.55 -17.78
N PHE A 285 -12.69 -6.42 -18.60
CA PHE A 285 -11.23 -6.49 -18.82
C PHE A 285 -10.70 -5.16 -19.39
N MET A 286 -11.36 -4.61 -20.42
CA MET A 286 -10.95 -3.33 -21.00
C MET A 286 -11.09 -2.19 -19.98
N PHE A 287 -12.18 -2.17 -19.22
CA PHE A 287 -12.41 -1.18 -18.16
C PHE A 287 -11.32 -1.27 -17.09
N GLU A 288 -11.00 -2.50 -16.65
CA GLU A 288 -9.94 -2.76 -15.68
C GLU A 288 -8.60 -2.19 -16.18
N LEU A 289 -8.16 -2.56 -17.39
CA LEU A 289 -6.88 -2.08 -17.94
C LEU A 289 -6.88 -0.56 -18.11
N PHE A 290 -8.02 0.02 -18.51
CA PHE A 290 -8.15 1.47 -18.66
C PHE A 290 -7.94 2.19 -17.34
N ILE A 291 -8.62 1.76 -16.28
CA ILE A 291 -8.56 2.39 -14.95
C ILE A 291 -7.22 2.08 -14.25
N ALA A 292 -6.74 0.84 -14.37
CA ALA A 292 -5.54 0.39 -13.65
C ALA A 292 -4.25 0.96 -14.25
N ALA A 293 -4.20 1.14 -15.57
CA ALA A 293 -2.94 1.46 -16.24
C ALA A 293 -3.06 2.61 -17.23
N VAL A 294 -3.96 2.53 -18.23
CA VAL A 294 -4.00 3.50 -19.32
C VAL A 294 -4.24 4.93 -18.79
N LEU A 295 -5.30 5.12 -18.01
CA LEU A 295 -5.67 6.44 -17.50
C LEU A 295 -4.61 7.01 -16.52
N PRO A 296 -4.06 6.26 -15.56
CA PRO A 296 -2.94 6.74 -14.76
C PRO A 296 -1.71 7.15 -15.59
N ILE A 297 -1.35 6.36 -16.61
CA ILE A 297 -0.22 6.69 -17.51
C ILE A 297 -0.49 8.04 -18.20
N ILE A 298 -1.68 8.21 -18.76
CA ILE A 298 -2.07 9.47 -19.44
C ILE A 298 -1.97 10.65 -18.46
N LEU A 299 -2.57 10.53 -17.27
CA LEU A 299 -2.58 11.60 -16.27
C LEU A 299 -1.17 11.99 -15.84
N VAL A 300 -0.31 11.01 -15.58
CA VAL A 300 1.08 11.27 -15.17
C VAL A 300 1.92 11.83 -16.33
N SER A 301 1.61 11.47 -17.57
CA SER A 301 2.33 11.99 -18.75
C SER A 301 2.12 13.49 -18.92
N ILE A 302 0.99 14.04 -18.47
CA ILE A 302 0.69 15.47 -18.59
C ILE A 302 1.43 16.24 -17.48
N PRO A 303 2.41 17.12 -17.82
CA PRO A 303 3.21 17.82 -16.79
C PRO A 303 2.39 18.65 -15.81
N LYS A 304 1.30 19.29 -16.25
CA LYS A 304 0.41 20.08 -15.37
C LYS A 304 -0.28 19.19 -14.33
N VAL A 305 -0.72 17.99 -14.74
CA VAL A 305 -1.43 17.03 -13.89
C VAL A 305 -0.48 16.43 -12.86
N ARG A 306 0.66 15.91 -13.30
CA ARG A 306 1.61 15.24 -12.37
C ARG A 306 2.28 16.19 -11.37
N ARG A 307 2.29 17.50 -11.66
CA ARG A 307 2.84 18.51 -10.75
C ARG A 307 1.80 19.05 -9.77
N SER A 308 0.53 18.67 -9.91
CA SER A 308 -0.52 19.08 -8.99
C SER A 308 -0.84 17.94 -8.01
N PRO A 309 -1.04 18.24 -6.70
CA PRO A 309 -1.41 17.20 -5.73
C PRO A 309 -2.72 16.48 -6.08
N SER A 310 -3.71 17.23 -6.60
CA SER A 310 -4.99 16.63 -7.00
C SER A 310 -4.81 15.69 -8.19
N GLY A 311 -4.15 16.16 -9.26
CA GLY A 311 -3.95 15.36 -10.47
C GLY A 311 -3.14 14.08 -10.20
N LEU A 312 -1.99 14.23 -9.52
CA LEU A 312 -1.15 13.08 -9.20
C LEU A 312 -1.85 12.16 -8.20
N GLY A 313 -2.59 12.72 -7.24
CA GLY A 313 -3.38 11.94 -6.29
C GLY A 313 -4.49 11.14 -6.96
N THR A 314 -5.17 11.72 -7.95
CA THR A 314 -6.19 11.02 -8.74
C THR A 314 -5.56 9.87 -9.54
N ALA A 315 -4.46 10.11 -10.24
CA ALA A 315 -3.74 9.07 -10.99
C ALA A 315 -3.31 7.92 -10.04
N ALA A 316 -2.79 8.28 -8.88
CA ALA A 316 -2.35 7.32 -7.86
C ALA A 316 -3.51 6.50 -7.29
N PHE A 317 -4.63 7.14 -7.00
CA PHE A 317 -5.85 6.46 -6.55
C PHE A 317 -6.34 5.47 -7.61
N LEU A 318 -6.44 5.92 -8.88
CA LEU A 318 -6.95 5.09 -9.97
C LEU A 318 -6.08 3.84 -10.19
N ALA A 319 -4.76 4.00 -10.20
CA ALA A 319 -3.84 2.87 -10.35
C ALA A 319 -3.97 1.87 -9.19
N SER A 320 -4.09 2.38 -7.95
CA SER A 320 -4.25 1.53 -6.76
C SER A 320 -5.61 0.82 -6.76
N PHE A 321 -6.68 1.53 -7.09
CA PHE A 321 -8.03 0.97 -7.20
C PHE A 321 -8.08 -0.07 -8.34
N GLY A 322 -7.47 0.25 -9.47
CA GLY A 322 -7.40 -0.67 -10.61
C GLY A 322 -6.65 -1.95 -10.29
N LEU A 323 -5.61 -1.89 -9.44
CA LEU A 323 -4.95 -3.11 -8.95
C LEU A 323 -5.93 -3.98 -8.14
N VAL A 324 -6.71 -3.36 -7.25
CA VAL A 324 -7.72 -4.09 -6.46
C VAL A 324 -8.74 -4.74 -7.41
N LEU A 325 -9.20 -3.99 -8.40
CA LEU A 325 -10.14 -4.50 -9.42
C LEU A 325 -9.52 -5.69 -10.17
N ASN A 326 -8.28 -5.57 -10.65
CA ASN A 326 -7.56 -6.67 -11.32
C ASN A 326 -7.51 -7.92 -10.45
N ARG A 327 -7.24 -7.77 -9.14
CA ARG A 327 -7.21 -8.91 -8.22
C ARG A 327 -8.60 -9.54 -8.04
N MET A 328 -9.65 -8.72 -8.04
CA MET A 328 -11.04 -9.21 -8.01
C MET A 328 -11.40 -9.92 -9.33
N ASP A 329 -10.94 -9.40 -10.45
CA ASP A 329 -11.16 -10.01 -11.76
C ASP A 329 -10.51 -11.39 -11.83
N VAL A 330 -9.24 -11.49 -11.46
CA VAL A 330 -8.49 -12.76 -11.46
C VAL A 330 -9.05 -13.74 -10.40
N GLY A 331 -9.47 -13.24 -9.24
CA GLY A 331 -9.86 -14.11 -8.11
C GLY A 331 -11.36 -14.40 -8.00
N ILE A 332 -12.21 -13.61 -8.63
CA ILE A 332 -13.68 -13.75 -8.51
C ILE A 332 -14.35 -13.74 -9.88
N PHE A 333 -14.31 -12.58 -10.57
CA PHE A 333 -15.14 -12.38 -11.77
C PHE A 333 -14.75 -13.30 -12.93
N GLY A 334 -13.46 -13.60 -13.07
CA GLY A 334 -12.95 -14.50 -14.12
C GLY A 334 -13.42 -15.95 -13.99
N TYR A 335 -14.03 -16.34 -12.86
CA TYR A 335 -14.59 -17.68 -12.64
C TYR A 335 -16.07 -17.76 -12.94
N PHE A 336 -16.76 -16.64 -13.19
CA PHE A 336 -18.23 -16.64 -13.37
C PHE A 336 -18.67 -17.45 -14.60
N HIS A 337 -17.84 -17.48 -15.65
CA HIS A 337 -18.16 -18.25 -16.86
C HIS A 337 -18.17 -19.78 -16.59
N ASP A 338 -17.34 -20.24 -15.65
CA ASP A 338 -17.22 -21.66 -15.29
C ASP A 338 -18.32 -22.07 -14.30
N THR A 339 -18.63 -21.21 -13.32
CA THR A 339 -19.58 -21.53 -12.25
C THR A 339 -21.05 -21.45 -12.70
N GLY A 340 -21.32 -20.73 -13.80
CA GLY A 340 -22.68 -20.48 -14.29
C GLY A 340 -23.55 -19.61 -13.39
N ARG A 341 -23.02 -19.22 -12.23
CA ARG A 341 -23.70 -18.34 -11.25
C ARG A 341 -22.72 -17.31 -10.70
N PRO A 342 -23.11 -16.04 -10.68
CA PRO A 342 -22.24 -15.03 -10.09
C PRO A 342 -22.20 -15.20 -8.57
N TYR A 343 -21.00 -15.16 -8.02
CA TYR A 343 -20.78 -15.07 -6.58
C TYR A 343 -21.05 -13.63 -6.13
N PHE A 344 -21.86 -13.48 -5.09
CA PHE A 344 -22.04 -12.18 -4.43
C PHE A 344 -21.69 -12.34 -2.95
N PRO A 345 -20.75 -11.53 -2.43
CA PRO A 345 -20.30 -11.68 -1.03
C PRO A 345 -21.45 -11.43 -0.04
N SER A 346 -21.48 -12.20 1.03
CA SER A 346 -22.44 -12.01 2.13
C SER A 346 -22.11 -10.70 2.89
N LEU A 347 -23.06 -10.22 3.70
CA LEU A 347 -22.83 -9.04 4.54
C LEU A 347 -21.67 -9.27 5.52
N ALA A 348 -21.48 -10.50 6.01
CA ALA A 348 -20.37 -10.84 6.89
C ALA A 348 -19.04 -10.75 6.15
N GLU A 349 -18.96 -11.16 4.89
CA GLU A 349 -17.77 -11.05 4.07
C GLU A 349 -17.41 -9.58 3.81
N TRP A 350 -18.41 -8.73 3.51
CA TRP A 350 -18.19 -7.28 3.36
C TRP A 350 -17.71 -6.67 4.68
N GLY A 351 -18.38 -7.01 5.79
CA GLY A 351 -18.01 -6.50 7.12
C GLY A 351 -16.58 -6.84 7.50
N LEU A 352 -16.19 -8.11 7.29
CA LEU A 352 -14.82 -8.56 7.57
C LEU A 352 -13.81 -7.85 6.68
N SER A 353 -14.07 -7.78 5.37
CA SER A 353 -13.11 -7.20 4.41
C SER A 353 -12.88 -5.70 4.67
N LEU A 354 -13.98 -4.93 4.78
CA LEU A 354 -13.88 -3.49 5.01
C LEU A 354 -13.34 -3.17 6.41
N GLY A 355 -13.68 -4.00 7.41
CA GLY A 355 -13.21 -3.79 8.77
C GLY A 355 -11.72 -4.03 8.96
N VAL A 356 -11.15 -5.02 8.28
CA VAL A 356 -9.69 -5.26 8.29
C VAL A 356 -8.97 -4.06 7.67
N ILE A 357 -9.47 -3.56 6.53
CA ILE A 357 -8.90 -2.37 5.87
C ILE A 357 -9.03 -1.15 6.81
N ALA A 358 -10.18 -0.98 7.46
CA ALA A 358 -10.41 0.13 8.39
C ALA A 358 -9.48 0.04 9.62
N ALA A 359 -9.28 -1.16 10.16
CA ALA A 359 -8.34 -1.37 11.28
C ALA A 359 -6.91 -1.00 10.86
N ALA A 360 -6.48 -1.45 9.69
CA ALA A 360 -5.16 -1.10 9.14
C ALA A 360 -5.01 0.42 8.98
N ALA A 361 -6.05 1.09 8.46
CA ALA A 361 -6.04 2.55 8.31
C ALA A 361 -5.96 3.26 9.68
N LEU A 362 -6.71 2.80 10.69
CA LEU A 362 -6.66 3.37 12.05
C LEU A 362 -5.28 3.18 12.69
N VAL A 363 -4.67 2.00 12.56
CA VAL A 363 -3.32 1.74 13.10
C VAL A 363 -2.31 2.62 12.35
N PHE A 364 -2.41 2.74 11.02
CA PHE A 364 -1.55 3.64 10.24
C PHE A 364 -1.69 5.09 10.75
N MET A 365 -2.92 5.57 10.94
CA MET A 365 -3.20 6.91 11.47
C MET A 365 -2.60 7.09 12.86
N PHE A 366 -2.82 6.11 13.76
CA PHE A 366 -2.29 6.13 15.13
C PHE A 366 -0.77 6.23 15.13
N ILE A 367 -0.10 5.39 14.34
CA ILE A 367 1.38 5.37 14.28
C ILE A 367 1.89 6.68 13.68
N SER A 368 1.26 7.18 12.60
CA SER A 368 1.69 8.42 11.95
C SER A 368 1.44 9.66 12.82
N GLU A 369 0.49 9.60 13.75
CA GLU A 369 0.23 10.68 14.73
C GLU A 369 1.24 10.67 15.88
N ARG A 370 1.74 9.50 16.28
CA ARG A 370 2.59 9.31 17.48
C ARG A 370 4.09 9.28 17.15
N PHE A 371 4.45 8.88 15.94
CA PHE A 371 5.84 8.69 15.55
C PHE A 371 6.19 9.59 14.35
N PRO A 372 7.46 10.03 14.23
CA PRO A 372 7.88 10.89 13.11
C PRO A 372 8.05 10.09 11.81
N ILE A 373 6.95 9.54 11.29
CA ILE A 373 6.91 8.77 10.05
C ILE A 373 7.11 9.70 8.85
N PHE A 374 6.44 10.86 8.86
CA PHE A 374 6.61 11.90 7.86
C PHE A 374 7.56 12.97 8.39
N ASP A 375 8.33 13.61 7.52
CA ASP A 375 9.29 14.64 7.91
C ASP A 375 8.60 15.77 8.70
N GLU A 376 9.09 16.02 9.92
CA GLU A 376 8.50 16.97 10.88
C GLU A 376 9.00 18.41 10.73
N SER A 377 9.67 18.76 9.65
CA SER A 377 10.14 20.13 9.44
C SER A 377 9.00 21.16 9.55
N TRP A 378 7.75 20.77 9.23
CA TRP A 378 6.56 21.62 9.39
C TRP A 378 6.12 21.75 10.85
N ARG A 379 6.24 20.72 11.68
CA ARG A 379 5.86 20.78 13.11
C ARG A 379 6.74 21.76 13.90
N ARG A 380 8.00 21.87 13.54
CA ARG A 380 8.92 22.84 14.16
C ARG A 380 8.57 24.27 13.79
N ARG A 381 7.95 24.54 12.72
CA ARG A 381 7.44 25.87 12.31
C ARG A 381 6.12 26.25 12.97
N UNK A 382 5.47 25.33 13.32
CA UNK A 382 4.22 25.48 13.96
C UNK A 382 4.31 25.65 15.43
N UNK A 383 5.21 25.31 15.94
CA UNK A 383 5.44 25.54 16.94
C UNK A 383 5.90 26.67 16.96
N PRO A 384 5.24 27.74 17.57
CA PRO A 384 5.84 29.02 17.75
C PRO A 384 7.21 28.84 18.41
N ALA A 385 8.19 29.51 17.86
CA ALA A 385 9.48 29.58 18.55
C ALA A 385 9.17 30.01 19.99
N LYS A 386 9.57 29.19 20.97
CA LYS A 386 9.45 29.59 22.38
C LYS A 386 9.99 31.01 22.45
N SER A 387 9.19 31.90 22.99
CA SER A 387 9.50 33.30 23.06
C SER A 387 10.90 33.46 23.69
N ASN A 388 11.64 34.45 23.25
CA ASN A 388 12.98 34.72 23.80
C ASN A 388 12.95 34.95 25.33
N SER A 389 11.76 35.19 25.92
CA SER A 389 11.59 35.28 27.37
C SER A 389 11.89 33.97 28.09
N ASP A 390 11.65 32.80 27.45
CA ASP A 390 11.93 31.49 28.08
C ASP A 390 13.44 31.13 28.02
N ARG A 391 14.20 31.72 27.10
CA ARG A 391 15.66 31.53 27.04
C ARG A 391 16.41 32.33 28.11
N CYS A 392 15.93 33.52 28.43
CA CYS A 392 16.52 34.31 29.50
C CYS A 392 16.37 33.68 30.88
N TYR A 393 15.29 32.87 31.07
CA TYR A 393 15.05 32.23 32.37
C TYR A 393 15.88 30.93 32.55
N SER A 394 16.26 30.26 31.46
CA SER A 394 17.10 29.04 31.55
C SER A 394 18.60 29.39 31.70
N ASP A 395 19.03 30.55 31.18
CA ASP A 395 20.41 30.98 31.34
C ASP A 395 20.67 31.60 32.71
N SER A 396 19.65 32.16 33.39
CA SER A 396 19.81 32.72 34.72
C SER A 396 19.89 31.62 35.82
N THR A 397 19.31 30.41 35.57
CA THR A 397 19.43 29.30 36.51
C THR A 397 20.78 28.54 36.37
N GLY A 398 21.44 28.63 35.18
CA GLY A 398 22.77 28.04 34.97
C GLY A 398 23.89 28.84 35.64
N MET A 399 23.69 30.15 35.81
CA MET A 399 24.72 31.02 36.41
C MET A 399 24.72 30.98 37.96
N ALA A 400 23.60 30.57 38.57
CA ALA A 400 23.50 30.45 40.01
C ALA A 400 24.19 29.19 40.58
N SER A 401 24.42 28.15 39.75
CA SER A 401 25.05 26.92 40.19
C SER A 401 26.59 26.96 40.13
N VAL A 402 27.17 27.95 39.46
CA VAL A 402 28.65 28.08 39.35
C VAL A 402 29.23 28.89 40.52
N LEU A 403 28.42 29.70 41.22
CA LEU A 403 28.87 30.53 42.35
C LEU A 403 28.75 29.86 43.72
N SER A 404 28.24 28.62 43.82
CA SER A 404 28.14 27.88 45.09
C SER A 404 29.28 26.84 45.28
N THR A 405 30.29 26.80 44.37
CA THR A 405 31.39 25.82 44.48
C THR A 405 32.78 26.51 44.47
N ILE A 406 32.89 27.75 45.04
CA ILE A 406 34.17 28.39 45.40
C ILE A 406 34.15 28.69 46.89
#